data_f4d0a11bce9c61d312838f5fa1b01261
#
_entry.id   f4d0a11bce9c61d312838f5fa1b01261
#
_cell.length_a   1.000
_cell.length_b   1.000
_cell.length_c   1.000
_cell.angle_alpha   90.00
_cell.angle_beta   90.00
_cell.angle_gamma   90.00
#
_symmetry.space_group_name_H-M   'P 1'
#
loop_
_entity.id
_entity.type
_entity.pdbx_description
1 polymer ?
#
loop_
_entity_poly.entity_id
_entity_poly.type
_entity_poly.pdbx_seq_one_letter_code
_entity_poly.pdbx_strand_id
1 'polypeptide(L)'
;MLEVEGVTIHLISEGKGPLVLFVHGSQAWSYAWRYQIKPFAEAMYRVVALDLPGNGYSAAPSYHGYSVVGNSRLIGQVLDGLQAQQVILVASSAGGLPVLDFTIRHPERVCALILSSACGMPHSLPGLWNLIRLTLVGEASRLFLSPSLIRKNLVEAFADPRKVTREDVEAYLRPLLRPGSWGANLRTERSTDPTFVEQNLNSIRCPVLIVWGKEDAWHPVAMSETFHQQLPQAEVEIFSNCGHLPHEEQPACFNQSALKFLEGKVK
;
A
#
# COMPACT_ATOMS: atom_id res chain seq x y z
N MET A 1 12.72 13.14 -4.88
CA MET A 1 11.71 13.51 -5.89
C MET A 1 12.12 12.90 -7.21
N LEU A 2 11.17 12.36 -7.95
CA LEU A 2 11.36 11.75 -9.27
C LEU A 2 10.29 12.34 -10.21
N GLU A 3 10.70 12.80 -11.40
CA GLU A 3 9.75 13.23 -12.43
C GLU A 3 9.36 12.06 -13.32
N VAL A 4 8.08 11.79 -13.40
CA VAL A 4 7.50 10.69 -14.17
C VAL A 4 6.36 11.23 -15.02
N GLU A 5 6.55 11.28 -16.35
CA GLU A 5 5.56 11.81 -17.32
C GLU A 5 4.95 13.18 -16.91
N GLY A 6 5.78 14.07 -16.39
CA GLY A 6 5.34 15.40 -15.95
C GLY A 6 4.65 15.42 -14.59
N VAL A 7 4.68 14.32 -13.85
CA VAL A 7 4.19 14.23 -12.48
C VAL A 7 5.38 14.11 -11.52
N THR A 8 5.50 15.03 -10.60
CA THR A 8 6.49 14.97 -9.52
C THR A 8 6.07 13.95 -8.48
N ILE A 9 6.83 12.88 -8.36
CA ILE A 9 6.63 11.81 -7.37
C ILE A 9 7.61 11.98 -6.22
N HIS A 10 7.08 12.09 -5.01
CA HIS A 10 7.87 12.02 -3.79
C HIS A 10 8.20 10.57 -3.47
N LEU A 11 9.44 10.33 -3.05
CA LEU A 11 9.89 9.04 -2.57
C LEU A 11 10.99 9.24 -1.52
N ILE A 12 11.04 8.29 -0.59
CA ILE A 12 12.14 8.13 0.36
C ILE A 12 13.00 6.99 -0.18
N SER A 13 14.31 7.18 -0.25
CA SER A 13 15.23 6.14 -0.72
C SER A 13 16.41 6.00 0.24
N GLU A 14 16.72 4.76 0.63
CA GLU A 14 17.82 4.42 1.53
C GLU A 14 18.44 3.07 1.15
N GLY A 15 19.71 2.88 1.49
CA GLY A 15 20.42 1.62 1.28
C GLY A 15 20.91 1.40 -0.15
N LYS A 16 21.45 0.21 -0.40
CA LYS A 16 21.99 -0.26 -1.68
C LYS A 16 21.71 -1.76 -1.82
N GLY A 17 21.65 -2.26 -3.05
CA GLY A 17 21.40 -3.68 -3.34
C GLY A 17 20.13 -3.89 -4.15
N PRO A 18 19.49 -5.07 -4.09
CA PRO A 18 18.23 -5.34 -4.76
C PRO A 18 17.15 -4.33 -4.33
N LEU A 19 16.37 -3.85 -5.30
CA LEU A 19 15.34 -2.84 -5.04
C LEU A 19 14.12 -3.43 -4.33
N VAL A 20 13.74 -2.82 -3.21
CA VAL A 20 12.44 -3.04 -2.54
C VAL A 20 11.63 -1.76 -2.67
N LEU A 21 10.47 -1.85 -3.33
CA LEU A 21 9.54 -0.73 -3.50
C LEU A 21 8.33 -0.95 -2.59
N PHE A 22 8.13 -0.02 -1.66
CA PHE A 22 7.00 0.02 -0.74
C PHE A 22 5.88 0.90 -1.28
N VAL A 23 4.67 0.33 -1.38
CA VAL A 23 3.46 0.99 -1.88
C VAL A 23 2.40 1.02 -0.79
N HIS A 24 2.02 2.22 -0.37
CA HIS A 24 1.09 2.47 0.72
C HIS A 24 -0.38 2.25 0.33
N GLY A 25 -1.26 2.15 1.32
CA GLY A 25 -2.71 2.04 1.17
C GLY A 25 -3.44 3.38 0.95
N SER A 26 -4.77 3.34 0.98
CA SER A 26 -5.62 4.54 0.88
C SER A 26 -5.31 5.56 1.96
N GLN A 27 -5.28 6.85 1.56
CA GLN A 27 -5.07 8.00 2.46
C GLN A 27 -3.77 7.94 3.27
N ALA A 28 -2.87 7.00 2.94
CA ALA A 28 -1.55 6.87 3.51
C ALA A 28 -0.49 7.49 2.58
N TRP A 29 0.77 7.35 2.94
CA TRP A 29 1.94 7.80 2.19
C TRP A 29 3.19 7.08 2.69
N SER A 30 4.37 7.38 2.20
CA SER A 30 5.62 6.70 2.56
C SER A 30 5.91 6.65 4.07
N TYR A 31 5.31 7.52 4.87
CA TYR A 31 5.38 7.48 6.34
C TYR A 31 4.88 6.15 6.93
N ALA A 32 3.93 5.49 6.29
CA ALA A 32 3.45 4.18 6.73
C ALA A 32 4.58 3.15 6.83
N TRP A 33 5.64 3.34 6.06
CA TRP A 33 6.80 2.44 5.98
C TRP A 33 8.00 2.89 6.83
N ARG A 34 7.84 3.89 7.71
CA ARG A 34 8.92 4.47 8.52
C ARG A 34 9.72 3.46 9.34
N TYR A 35 9.09 2.38 9.75
CA TYR A 35 9.71 1.32 10.55
C TYR A 35 10.38 0.23 9.69
N GLN A 36 10.17 0.21 8.37
CA GLN A 36 10.73 -0.76 7.44
C GLN A 36 11.99 -0.24 6.76
N ILE A 37 12.06 1.07 6.51
CA ILE A 37 13.12 1.68 5.69
C ILE A 37 14.50 1.30 6.21
N LYS A 38 14.80 1.60 7.47
CA LYS A 38 16.12 1.34 8.05
C LYS A 38 16.46 -0.15 8.17
N PRO A 39 15.59 -1.04 8.72
CA PRO A 39 15.90 -2.47 8.81
C PRO A 39 16.18 -3.12 7.45
N PHE A 40 15.43 -2.76 6.39
CA PHE A 40 15.67 -3.30 5.06
C PHE A 40 16.95 -2.75 4.43
N ALA A 41 17.28 -1.46 4.66
CA ALA A 41 18.53 -0.88 4.21
C ALA A 41 19.75 -1.53 4.88
N GLU A 42 19.67 -1.80 6.19
CA GLU A 42 20.69 -2.53 6.95
C GLU A 42 20.84 -3.98 6.50
N ALA A 43 19.75 -4.59 6.01
CA ALA A 43 19.74 -5.92 5.39
C ALA A 43 20.21 -5.92 3.91
N MET A 44 20.88 -4.85 3.48
CA MET A 44 21.48 -4.71 2.16
C MET A 44 20.50 -4.63 0.99
N TYR A 45 19.31 -4.10 1.20
CA TYR A 45 18.36 -3.74 0.15
C TYR A 45 18.43 -2.24 -0.18
N ARG A 46 18.22 -1.89 -1.44
CA ARG A 46 17.88 -0.52 -1.84
C ARG A 46 16.39 -0.32 -1.60
N VAL A 47 16.06 0.41 -0.56
CA VAL A 47 14.66 0.70 -0.17
C VAL A 47 14.17 1.93 -0.89
N VAL A 48 12.97 1.85 -1.45
CA VAL A 48 12.22 3.01 -1.94
C VAL A 48 10.79 2.91 -1.42
N ALA A 49 10.35 3.91 -0.66
CA ALA A 49 8.97 4.08 -0.28
C ALA A 49 8.39 5.26 -1.07
N LEU A 50 7.41 4.98 -1.93
CA LEU A 50 6.84 5.99 -2.82
C LEU A 50 5.53 6.56 -2.27
N ASP A 51 5.26 7.82 -2.58
CA ASP A 51 3.95 8.43 -2.43
C ASP A 51 3.22 8.35 -3.76
N LEU A 52 2.10 7.62 -3.82
CA LEU A 52 1.24 7.60 -5.01
C LEU A 52 0.71 9.02 -5.32
N PRO A 53 0.39 9.35 -6.57
CA PRO A 53 -0.13 10.66 -6.94
C PRO A 53 -1.30 11.11 -6.06
N GLY A 54 -1.21 12.35 -5.58
CA GLY A 54 -2.19 12.92 -4.66
C GLY A 54 -2.05 12.50 -3.19
N ASN A 55 -1.11 11.62 -2.88
CA ASN A 55 -0.81 11.21 -1.51
C ASN A 55 0.54 11.77 -1.07
N GLY A 56 0.76 11.84 0.25
CA GLY A 56 2.00 12.32 0.81
C GLY A 56 2.40 13.68 0.25
N TYR A 57 3.59 13.72 -0.33
CA TYR A 57 4.16 14.92 -0.94
C TYR A 57 4.28 14.84 -2.47
N SER A 58 3.74 13.78 -3.10
CA SER A 58 3.58 13.70 -4.55
C SER A 58 2.60 14.74 -5.08
N ALA A 59 2.76 15.11 -6.35
CA ALA A 59 1.83 15.96 -7.03
C ALA A 59 0.44 15.31 -7.15
N ALA A 60 -0.60 16.14 -7.28
CA ALA A 60 -1.99 15.71 -7.45
C ALA A 60 -2.56 16.24 -8.78
N PRO A 61 -2.01 15.86 -9.95
CA PRO A 61 -2.45 16.39 -11.23
C PRO A 61 -3.88 15.94 -11.57
N SER A 62 -4.66 16.83 -12.18
CA SER A 62 -6.05 16.52 -12.56
C SER A 62 -6.16 15.53 -13.73
N TYR A 63 -5.12 15.43 -14.54
CA TYR A 63 -5.04 14.55 -15.73
C TYR A 63 -4.51 13.14 -15.43
N HIS A 64 -4.03 12.86 -14.22
CA HIS A 64 -3.56 11.53 -13.86
C HIS A 64 -4.73 10.54 -13.82
N GLY A 65 -4.55 9.35 -14.40
CA GLY A 65 -5.52 8.27 -14.30
C GLY A 65 -5.44 7.59 -12.93
N TYR A 66 -6.17 8.10 -11.96
CA TYR A 66 -6.26 7.60 -10.58
C TYR A 66 -7.00 6.24 -10.51
N SER A 67 -6.54 5.27 -11.30
CA SER A 67 -7.11 3.92 -11.36
C SER A 67 -6.06 2.88 -10.97
N VAL A 68 -6.49 1.64 -10.78
CA VAL A 68 -5.58 0.51 -10.55
C VAL A 68 -4.54 0.46 -11.68
N VAL A 69 -4.98 0.50 -12.93
CA VAL A 69 -4.10 0.45 -14.11
C VAL A 69 -3.18 1.68 -14.21
N GLY A 70 -3.69 2.88 -13.88
CA GLY A 70 -2.88 4.11 -13.87
C GLY A 70 -1.75 4.05 -12.86
N ASN A 71 -2.04 3.61 -11.64
CA ASN A 71 -1.05 3.45 -10.58
C ASN A 71 -0.10 2.26 -10.85
N SER A 72 -0.59 1.18 -11.48
CA SER A 72 0.24 0.06 -11.95
C SER A 72 1.26 0.53 -12.98
N ARG A 73 0.83 1.31 -13.99
CA ARG A 73 1.73 1.91 -14.98
C ARG A 73 2.76 2.82 -14.32
N LEU A 74 2.35 3.62 -13.35
CA LEU A 74 3.27 4.48 -12.58
C LEU A 74 4.36 3.67 -11.89
N ILE A 75 4.06 2.50 -11.33
CA ILE A 75 5.07 1.61 -10.75
C ILE A 75 6.15 1.30 -11.78
N GLY A 76 5.77 0.89 -12.98
CA GLY A 76 6.73 0.63 -14.08
C GLY A 76 7.60 1.84 -14.40
N GLN A 77 6.99 3.01 -14.55
CA GLN A 77 7.68 4.26 -14.84
C GLN A 77 8.64 4.70 -13.70
N VAL A 78 8.26 4.46 -12.44
CA VAL A 78 9.15 4.69 -11.28
C VAL A 78 10.34 3.75 -11.36
N LEU A 79 10.13 2.47 -11.67
CA LEU A 79 11.24 1.51 -11.83
C LEU A 79 12.19 1.93 -12.95
N ASP A 80 11.67 2.40 -14.08
CA ASP A 80 12.47 2.87 -15.21
C ASP A 80 13.28 4.13 -14.84
N GLY A 81 12.65 5.08 -14.13
CA GLY A 81 13.32 6.27 -13.59
C GLY A 81 14.39 5.96 -12.55
N LEU A 82 14.23 4.86 -11.80
CA LEU A 82 15.21 4.34 -10.85
C LEU A 82 16.27 3.44 -11.52
N GLN A 83 16.16 3.18 -12.82
CA GLN A 83 16.99 2.27 -13.61
C GLN A 83 16.98 0.83 -13.04
N ALA A 84 15.86 0.40 -12.48
CA ALA A 84 15.71 -0.92 -11.90
C ALA A 84 15.04 -1.88 -12.88
N GLN A 85 15.71 -2.97 -13.23
CA GLN A 85 15.18 -4.00 -14.11
C GLN A 85 14.18 -4.90 -13.37
N GLN A 86 14.45 -5.20 -12.12
CA GLN A 86 13.64 -6.05 -11.26
C GLN A 86 13.39 -5.40 -9.90
N VAL A 87 12.33 -5.82 -9.23
CA VAL A 87 11.89 -5.25 -7.96
C VAL A 87 11.27 -6.30 -7.04
N ILE A 88 11.45 -6.12 -5.75
CA ILE A 88 10.63 -6.71 -4.70
C ILE A 88 9.52 -5.70 -4.38
N LEU A 89 8.26 -6.08 -4.52
CA LEU A 89 7.14 -5.20 -4.23
C LEU A 89 6.55 -5.52 -2.84
N VAL A 90 6.40 -4.47 -2.04
CA VAL A 90 5.75 -4.56 -0.73
C VAL A 90 4.57 -3.61 -0.72
N ALA A 91 3.38 -4.12 -0.47
CA ALA A 91 2.17 -3.31 -0.52
C ALA A 91 1.27 -3.52 0.69
N SER A 92 0.58 -2.47 1.09
CA SER A 92 -0.43 -2.51 2.15
C SER A 92 -1.80 -2.08 1.63
N SER A 93 -2.86 -2.76 2.08
CA SER A 93 -4.24 -2.35 1.84
C SER A 93 -4.51 -2.07 0.34
N ALA A 94 -5.07 -0.92 0.01
CA ALA A 94 -5.38 -0.51 -1.37
C ALA A 94 -4.16 -0.47 -2.31
N GLY A 95 -2.94 -0.31 -1.78
CA GLY A 95 -1.71 -0.40 -2.56
C GLY A 95 -1.46 -1.79 -3.15
N GLY A 96 -2.12 -2.82 -2.63
CA GLY A 96 -2.08 -4.18 -3.18
C GLY A 96 -2.60 -4.26 -4.61
N LEU A 97 -3.69 -3.55 -4.95
CA LEU A 97 -4.30 -3.63 -6.28
C LEU A 97 -3.35 -3.22 -7.42
N PRO A 98 -2.72 -2.02 -7.41
CA PRO A 98 -1.80 -1.65 -8.48
C PRO A 98 -0.52 -2.51 -8.49
N VAL A 99 -0.08 -3.02 -7.35
CA VAL A 99 1.06 -3.92 -7.25
C VAL A 99 0.75 -5.28 -7.87
N LEU A 100 -0.42 -5.84 -7.59
CA LEU A 100 -0.87 -7.09 -8.18
C LEU A 100 -1.12 -6.96 -9.69
N ASP A 101 -1.78 -5.87 -10.13
CA ASP A 101 -1.97 -5.59 -11.56
C ASP A 101 -0.63 -5.49 -12.30
N PHE A 102 0.34 -4.77 -11.70
CA PHE A 102 1.69 -4.67 -12.27
C PHE A 102 2.38 -6.03 -12.36
N THR A 103 2.30 -6.84 -11.30
CA THR A 103 2.92 -8.16 -11.24
C THR A 103 2.34 -9.12 -12.28
N ILE A 104 1.02 -9.07 -12.49
CA ILE A 104 0.33 -9.89 -13.50
C ILE A 104 0.77 -9.49 -14.91
N ARG A 105 0.88 -8.17 -15.19
CA ARG A 105 1.23 -7.65 -16.52
C ARG A 105 2.72 -7.74 -16.84
N HIS A 106 3.57 -7.68 -15.82
CA HIS A 106 5.04 -7.59 -15.94
C HIS A 106 5.75 -8.60 -15.02
N PRO A 107 5.44 -9.91 -15.14
CA PRO A 107 5.97 -10.92 -14.22
C PRO A 107 7.51 -11.00 -14.25
N GLU A 108 8.14 -10.62 -15.34
CA GLU A 108 9.60 -10.58 -15.50
C GLU A 108 10.27 -9.48 -14.69
N ARG A 109 9.49 -8.47 -14.28
CA ARG A 109 9.98 -7.33 -13.49
C ARG A 109 9.90 -7.57 -11.98
N VAL A 110 9.18 -8.59 -11.51
CA VAL A 110 8.89 -8.79 -10.07
C VAL A 110 9.54 -10.06 -9.53
N CYS A 111 10.51 -9.87 -8.63
CA CYS A 111 11.24 -10.97 -7.98
C CYS A 111 10.44 -11.63 -6.85
N ALA A 112 9.73 -10.84 -6.06
CA ALA A 112 8.93 -11.30 -4.93
C ALA A 112 7.86 -10.25 -4.56
N LEU A 113 6.79 -10.72 -3.90
CA LEU A 113 5.71 -9.90 -3.35
C LEU A 113 5.60 -10.07 -1.85
N ILE A 114 5.34 -8.97 -1.13
CA ILE A 114 4.92 -8.99 0.27
C ILE A 114 3.62 -8.18 0.37
N LEU A 115 2.54 -8.81 0.79
CA LEU A 115 1.20 -8.24 0.85
C LEU A 115 0.76 -8.12 2.31
N SER A 116 0.59 -6.91 2.82
CA SER A 116 0.18 -6.59 4.19
C SER A 116 -1.29 -6.18 4.22
N SER A 117 -2.20 -7.04 4.67
CA SER A 117 -3.66 -6.81 4.66
C SER A 117 -4.15 -6.20 3.34
N ALA A 118 -3.63 -6.70 2.22
CA ALA A 118 -3.74 -6.06 0.92
C ALA A 118 -5.11 -6.27 0.27
N CYS A 119 -5.57 -5.26 -0.49
CA CYS A 119 -6.67 -5.41 -1.43
C CYS A 119 -6.21 -6.23 -2.66
N GLY A 120 -7.10 -6.99 -3.22
CA GLY A 120 -6.88 -7.81 -4.41
C GLY A 120 -8.08 -8.72 -4.69
N MET A 121 -8.99 -8.80 -3.72
CA MET A 121 -10.23 -9.56 -3.78
C MET A 121 -11.41 -8.62 -3.53
N PRO A 122 -12.59 -8.89 -4.11
CA PRO A 122 -13.80 -8.12 -3.81
C PRO A 122 -14.11 -8.18 -2.32
N HIS A 123 -14.36 -7.04 -1.74
CA HIS A 123 -14.88 -6.94 -0.40
C HIS A 123 -15.88 -5.78 -0.31
N SER A 124 -16.87 -5.93 0.57
CA SER A 124 -17.85 -4.88 0.83
C SER A 124 -17.25 -3.88 1.83
N LEU A 125 -17.07 -2.64 1.39
CA LEU A 125 -16.76 -1.55 2.32
C LEU A 125 -17.98 -1.25 3.21
N PRO A 126 -17.77 -0.82 4.47
CA PRO A 126 -18.85 -0.31 5.32
C PRO A 126 -19.68 0.75 4.60
N GLY A 127 -21.01 0.75 4.81
CA GLY A 127 -21.95 1.57 4.03
C GLY A 127 -21.65 3.07 3.98
N LEU A 128 -21.01 3.62 5.03
CA LEU A 128 -20.60 5.02 5.07
C LEU A 128 -19.52 5.34 4.00
N TRP A 129 -18.60 4.42 3.72
CA TRP A 129 -17.60 4.56 2.68
C TRP A 129 -18.21 4.63 1.27
N ASN A 130 -19.34 3.97 1.05
CA ASN A 130 -20.07 4.07 -0.22
C ASN A 130 -20.62 5.48 -0.45
N LEU A 131 -20.97 6.22 0.62
CA LEU A 131 -21.47 7.60 0.49
C LEU A 131 -20.40 8.58 0.02
N ILE A 132 -19.13 8.44 0.44
CA ILE A 132 -18.06 9.33 -0.01
C ILE A 132 -17.68 9.13 -1.49
N ARG A 133 -18.09 8.02 -2.09
CA ARG A 133 -17.97 7.79 -3.53
C ARG A 133 -18.92 8.69 -4.34
N LEU A 134 -20.02 9.15 -3.75
CA LEU A 134 -20.91 10.13 -4.39
C LEU A 134 -20.19 11.46 -4.51
N THR A 135 -20.23 12.08 -5.70
CA THR A 135 -19.41 13.24 -6.03
C THR A 135 -19.57 14.38 -5.05
N LEU A 136 -20.79 14.85 -4.81
CA LEU A 136 -21.02 15.97 -3.91
C LEU A 136 -20.70 15.66 -2.44
N VAL A 137 -21.04 14.46 -1.98
CA VAL A 137 -20.78 14.02 -0.60
C VAL A 137 -19.28 13.88 -0.36
N GLY A 138 -18.57 13.24 -1.29
CA GLY A 138 -17.12 13.07 -1.20
C GLY A 138 -16.37 14.42 -1.20
N GLU A 139 -16.71 15.34 -2.09
CA GLU A 139 -16.05 16.64 -2.10
C GLU A 139 -16.36 17.44 -0.81
N ALA A 140 -17.61 17.42 -0.32
CA ALA A 140 -17.99 18.06 0.93
C ALA A 140 -17.32 17.43 2.16
N SER A 141 -16.99 16.13 2.13
CA SER A 141 -16.37 15.42 3.26
C SER A 141 -14.99 15.97 3.63
N ARG A 142 -14.32 16.70 2.73
CA ARG A 142 -13.09 17.43 3.05
C ARG A 142 -13.25 18.39 4.24
N LEU A 143 -14.42 18.97 4.42
CA LEU A 143 -14.71 19.90 5.51
C LEU A 143 -14.67 19.21 6.90
N PHE A 144 -14.78 17.89 6.94
CA PHE A 144 -14.75 17.10 8.17
C PHE A 144 -13.37 16.51 8.45
N LEU A 145 -12.37 16.71 7.57
CA LEU A 145 -11.00 16.29 7.85
C LEU A 145 -10.48 17.00 9.10
N SER A 146 -10.22 16.22 10.13
CA SER A 146 -9.80 16.72 11.43
C SER A 146 -8.91 15.70 12.15
N PRO A 147 -8.11 16.13 13.13
CA PRO A 147 -7.32 15.19 13.94
C PRO A 147 -8.18 14.09 14.60
N SER A 148 -9.41 14.43 15.02
CA SER A 148 -10.32 13.47 15.65
C SER A 148 -10.81 12.40 14.66
N LEU A 149 -11.10 12.76 13.41
CA LEU A 149 -11.48 11.82 12.37
C LEU A 149 -10.32 10.89 12.02
N ILE A 150 -9.12 11.42 11.79
CA ILE A 150 -7.93 10.61 11.49
C ILE A 150 -7.60 9.69 12.66
N ARG A 151 -7.65 10.20 13.91
CA ARG A 151 -7.45 9.36 15.08
C ARG A 151 -8.47 8.21 15.14
N LYS A 152 -9.74 8.49 14.88
CA LYS A 152 -10.78 7.45 14.84
C LYS A 152 -10.44 6.36 13.83
N ASN A 153 -10.08 6.73 12.60
CA ASN A 153 -9.73 5.78 11.55
C ASN A 153 -8.50 4.93 11.93
N LEU A 154 -7.44 5.57 12.46
CA LEU A 154 -6.25 4.84 12.90
C LEU A 154 -6.54 3.89 14.07
N VAL A 155 -7.36 4.31 15.02
CA VAL A 155 -7.80 3.47 16.15
C VAL A 155 -8.60 2.26 15.68
N GLU A 156 -9.44 2.41 14.66
CA GLU A 156 -10.16 1.28 14.06
C GLU A 156 -9.24 0.33 13.29
N ALA A 157 -8.15 0.87 12.71
CA ALA A 157 -7.17 0.08 11.96
C ALA A 157 -6.24 -0.75 12.85
N PHE A 158 -6.06 -0.37 14.12
CA PHE A 158 -5.18 -1.04 15.08
C PHE A 158 -5.99 -1.92 16.04
N ALA A 159 -5.48 -3.10 16.38
CA ALA A 159 -6.05 -3.91 17.45
C ALA A 159 -5.78 -3.28 18.84
N ASP A 160 -4.64 -2.62 19.02
CA ASP A 160 -4.33 -1.87 20.22
C ASP A 160 -4.36 -0.34 19.97
N PRO A 161 -5.48 0.33 20.31
CA PRO A 161 -5.66 1.76 20.08
C PRO A 161 -4.65 2.65 20.84
N ARG A 162 -3.94 2.11 21.86
CA ARG A 162 -2.92 2.84 22.62
C ARG A 162 -1.65 3.08 21.82
N LYS A 163 -1.42 2.32 20.76
CA LYS A 163 -0.28 2.47 19.84
C LYS A 163 -0.43 3.67 18.90
N VAL A 164 -1.65 4.19 18.72
CA VAL A 164 -1.90 5.37 17.88
C VAL A 164 -1.47 6.63 18.62
N THR A 165 -0.39 7.24 18.17
CA THR A 165 0.18 8.44 18.77
C THR A 165 -0.43 9.72 18.18
N ARG A 166 -0.18 10.86 18.82
CA ARG A 166 -0.53 12.17 18.26
C ARG A 166 0.28 12.47 16.99
N GLU A 167 1.54 12.05 16.98
CA GLU A 167 2.41 12.23 15.82
C GLU A 167 1.88 11.48 14.59
N ASP A 168 1.40 10.25 14.76
CA ASP A 168 0.77 9.49 13.68
C ASP A 168 -0.45 10.24 13.12
N VAL A 169 -1.32 10.72 13.99
CA VAL A 169 -2.51 11.49 13.58
C VAL A 169 -2.12 12.73 12.77
N GLU A 170 -1.13 13.49 13.20
CA GLU A 170 -0.65 14.69 12.50
C GLU A 170 0.03 14.32 11.18
N ALA A 171 0.82 13.24 11.14
CA ALA A 171 1.50 12.76 9.94
C ALA A 171 0.51 12.30 8.86
N TYR A 172 -0.56 11.61 9.22
CA TYR A 172 -1.60 11.19 8.28
C TYR A 172 -2.50 12.35 7.83
N LEU A 173 -2.84 13.28 8.71
CA LEU A 173 -3.72 14.40 8.37
C LEU A 173 -3.05 15.42 7.44
N ARG A 174 -1.81 15.80 7.73
CA ARG A 174 -1.13 16.90 7.04
C ARG A 174 -1.10 16.77 5.51
N PRO A 175 -0.73 15.63 4.93
CA PRO A 175 -0.75 15.48 3.47
C PRO A 175 -2.16 15.54 2.85
N LEU A 176 -3.19 15.05 3.55
CA LEU A 176 -4.57 15.07 3.05
C LEU A 176 -5.12 16.49 2.92
N LEU A 177 -4.61 17.43 3.71
CA LEU A 177 -5.00 18.84 3.65
C LEU A 177 -4.36 19.61 2.49
N ARG A 178 -3.36 19.03 1.81
CA ARG A 178 -2.69 19.68 0.66
C ARG A 178 -3.68 19.92 -0.49
N PRO A 179 -3.48 20.98 -1.29
CA PRO A 179 -4.30 21.23 -2.46
C PRO A 179 -4.34 20.01 -3.41
N GLY A 180 -5.53 19.61 -3.80
CA GLY A 180 -5.76 18.50 -4.72
C GLY A 180 -5.70 17.09 -4.11
N SER A 181 -5.06 16.90 -2.94
CA SER A 181 -4.85 15.56 -2.35
C SER A 181 -6.16 14.86 -2.04
N TRP A 182 -7.11 15.51 -1.35
CA TRP A 182 -8.40 14.89 -1.06
C TRP A 182 -9.15 14.48 -2.33
N GLY A 183 -9.23 15.35 -3.31
CA GLY A 183 -9.87 15.06 -4.60
C GLY A 183 -9.17 13.92 -5.37
N ALA A 184 -7.84 13.80 -5.27
CA ALA A 184 -7.08 12.68 -5.83
C ALA A 184 -7.45 11.37 -5.15
N ASN A 185 -7.51 11.34 -3.81
CA ASN A 185 -7.94 10.16 -3.05
C ASN A 185 -9.36 9.73 -3.44
N LEU A 186 -10.31 10.68 -3.53
CA LEU A 186 -11.67 10.37 -3.98
C LEU A 186 -11.72 9.80 -5.41
N ARG A 187 -10.89 10.31 -6.33
CA ARG A 187 -10.80 9.77 -7.69
C ARG A 187 -10.26 8.34 -7.68
N THR A 188 -9.25 8.06 -6.88
CA THR A 188 -8.72 6.70 -6.69
C THR A 188 -9.81 5.77 -6.19
N GLU A 189 -10.53 6.13 -5.12
CA GLU A 189 -11.61 5.32 -4.57
C GLU A 189 -12.75 5.05 -5.58
N ARG A 190 -13.11 6.05 -6.38
CA ARG A 190 -14.15 5.92 -7.41
C ARG A 190 -13.73 5.08 -8.60
N SER A 191 -12.42 5.04 -8.90
CA SER A 191 -11.85 4.33 -10.05
C SER A 191 -11.26 2.97 -9.68
N THR A 192 -11.42 2.53 -8.43
CA THR A 192 -10.95 1.23 -7.98
C THR A 192 -11.82 0.13 -8.55
N ASP A 193 -11.22 -0.70 -9.41
CA ASP A 193 -11.83 -1.90 -9.99
C ASP A 193 -10.87 -3.09 -9.82
N PRO A 194 -11.19 -4.06 -8.97
CA PRO A 194 -10.33 -5.22 -8.71
C PRO A 194 -10.51 -6.34 -9.74
N THR A 195 -11.48 -6.25 -10.65
CA THR A 195 -11.94 -7.36 -11.50
C THR A 195 -10.80 -8.02 -12.27
N PHE A 196 -9.91 -7.23 -12.89
CA PHE A 196 -8.78 -7.80 -13.63
C PHE A 196 -7.82 -8.58 -12.72
N VAL A 197 -7.49 -8.01 -11.56
CA VAL A 197 -6.60 -8.65 -10.58
C VAL A 197 -7.21 -9.94 -10.08
N GLU A 198 -8.47 -9.92 -9.68
CA GLU A 198 -9.21 -11.09 -9.19
C GLU A 198 -9.20 -12.24 -10.19
N GLN A 199 -9.50 -11.95 -11.47
CA GLN A 199 -9.58 -12.96 -12.52
C GLN A 199 -8.22 -13.55 -12.90
N ASN A 200 -7.12 -12.87 -12.61
CA ASN A 200 -5.77 -13.24 -13.05
C ASN A 200 -4.78 -13.48 -11.91
N LEU A 201 -5.22 -13.42 -10.65
CA LEU A 201 -4.36 -13.56 -9.48
C LEU A 201 -3.54 -14.86 -9.52
N ASN A 202 -4.17 -15.95 -9.94
CA ASN A 202 -3.55 -17.27 -10.08
C ASN A 202 -2.45 -17.36 -11.18
N SER A 203 -2.25 -16.30 -11.96
CA SER A 203 -1.15 -16.23 -12.94
C SER A 203 0.19 -15.82 -12.33
N ILE A 204 0.20 -15.27 -11.10
CA ILE A 204 1.41 -14.85 -10.38
C ILE A 204 2.26 -16.07 -10.05
N ARG A 205 3.56 -16.00 -10.38
CA ARG A 205 4.52 -17.11 -10.19
C ARG A 205 5.66 -16.78 -9.26
N CYS A 206 5.96 -15.49 -9.04
CA CYS A 206 7.01 -15.11 -8.09
C CYS A 206 6.63 -15.56 -6.66
N PRO A 207 7.61 -15.69 -5.76
CA PRO A 207 7.35 -15.90 -4.33
C PRO A 207 6.45 -14.80 -3.75
N VAL A 208 5.50 -15.20 -2.91
CA VAL A 208 4.56 -14.28 -2.24
C VAL A 208 4.54 -14.55 -0.74
N LEU A 209 4.64 -13.49 0.05
CA LEU A 209 4.34 -13.50 1.48
C LEU A 209 3.07 -12.68 1.72
N ILE A 210 2.12 -13.27 2.41
CA ILE A 210 0.88 -12.62 2.84
C ILE A 210 0.97 -12.46 4.36
N VAL A 211 0.97 -11.21 4.84
CA VAL A 211 0.93 -10.88 6.27
C VAL A 211 -0.42 -10.26 6.60
N TRP A 212 -1.07 -10.76 7.65
CA TRP A 212 -2.41 -10.28 8.03
C TRP A 212 -2.54 -10.15 9.53
N GLY A 213 -3.25 -9.11 9.99
CA GLY A 213 -3.66 -9.02 11.38
C GLY A 213 -4.90 -9.88 11.66
N LYS A 214 -4.87 -10.64 12.75
CA LYS A 214 -6.00 -11.49 13.13
C LYS A 214 -7.25 -10.66 13.48
N GLU A 215 -7.04 -9.50 14.07
CA GLU A 215 -8.06 -8.57 14.52
C GLU A 215 -8.32 -7.43 13.52
N ASP A 216 -8.02 -7.65 12.24
CA ASP A 216 -8.27 -6.67 11.17
C ASP A 216 -9.78 -6.42 11.01
N ALA A 217 -10.22 -5.22 11.41
CA ALA A 217 -11.62 -4.82 11.36
C ALA A 217 -12.06 -4.34 9.95
N TRP A 218 -11.12 -4.00 9.08
CA TRP A 218 -11.41 -3.49 7.72
C TRP A 218 -11.39 -4.60 6.69
N HIS A 219 -10.36 -5.45 6.76
CA HIS A 219 -10.21 -6.61 5.89
C HIS A 219 -10.18 -7.89 6.75
N PRO A 220 -11.32 -8.59 6.88
CA PRO A 220 -11.38 -9.80 7.71
C PRO A 220 -10.27 -10.80 7.37
N VAL A 221 -9.64 -11.39 8.39
CA VAL A 221 -8.53 -12.33 8.23
C VAL A 221 -8.84 -13.50 7.28
N ALA A 222 -10.10 -13.87 7.11
CA ALA A 222 -10.55 -14.87 6.13
C ALA A 222 -10.17 -14.50 4.68
N MET A 223 -9.92 -13.21 4.38
CA MET A 223 -9.45 -12.79 3.06
C MET A 223 -8.03 -13.32 2.78
N SER A 224 -7.17 -13.45 3.80
CA SER A 224 -5.84 -14.04 3.62
C SER A 224 -5.91 -15.49 3.14
N GLU A 225 -6.90 -16.25 3.61
CA GLU A 225 -7.16 -17.61 3.17
C GLU A 225 -7.66 -17.65 1.71
N THR A 226 -8.53 -16.71 1.33
CA THR A 226 -8.96 -16.55 -0.06
C THR A 226 -7.79 -16.23 -0.99
N PHE A 227 -6.87 -15.35 -0.56
CA PHE A 227 -5.62 -15.12 -1.28
C PHE A 227 -4.78 -16.39 -1.43
N HIS A 228 -4.61 -17.15 -0.34
CA HIS A 228 -3.83 -18.39 -0.35
C HIS A 228 -4.43 -19.45 -1.29
N GLN A 229 -5.75 -19.54 -1.38
CA GLN A 229 -6.43 -20.44 -2.32
C GLN A 229 -6.11 -20.10 -3.78
N GLN A 230 -5.99 -18.81 -4.11
CA GLN A 230 -5.62 -18.34 -5.45
C GLN A 230 -4.11 -18.36 -5.72
N LEU A 231 -3.30 -18.30 -4.66
CA LEU A 231 -1.84 -18.28 -4.65
C LEU A 231 -1.31 -19.39 -3.73
N PRO A 232 -1.45 -20.67 -4.11
CA PRO A 232 -1.10 -21.79 -3.23
C PRO A 232 0.39 -21.86 -2.86
N GLN A 233 1.25 -21.17 -3.64
CA GLN A 233 2.68 -21.02 -3.34
C GLN A 233 2.98 -19.92 -2.32
N ALA A 234 1.98 -19.10 -1.93
CA ALA A 234 2.20 -18.02 -0.97
C ALA A 234 2.43 -18.56 0.44
N GLU A 235 3.39 -17.97 1.13
CA GLU A 235 3.52 -18.12 2.57
C GLU A 235 2.53 -17.17 3.25
N VAL A 236 1.83 -17.63 4.30
CA VAL A 236 0.84 -16.83 5.03
C VAL A 236 1.23 -16.72 6.48
N GLU A 237 1.32 -15.50 6.98
CA GLU A 237 1.58 -15.22 8.40
C GLU A 237 0.46 -14.37 8.99
N ILE A 238 -0.16 -14.86 10.06
CA ILE A 238 -1.23 -14.18 10.78
C ILE A 238 -0.69 -13.69 12.12
N PHE A 239 -0.72 -12.38 12.32
CA PHE A 239 -0.28 -11.75 13.55
C PHE A 239 -1.44 -11.60 14.54
N SER A 240 -1.33 -12.25 15.71
CA SER A 240 -2.29 -12.08 16.80
C SER A 240 -2.09 -10.73 17.49
N ASN A 241 -3.18 -10.15 18.02
CA ASN A 241 -3.21 -8.81 18.62
C ASN A 241 -2.72 -7.75 17.62
N CYS A 242 -3.18 -7.86 16.39
CA CYS A 242 -2.79 -7.02 15.27
C CYS A 242 -3.98 -6.73 14.38
N GLY A 243 -4.17 -5.47 14.04
CA GLY A 243 -5.23 -4.99 13.15
C GLY A 243 -4.82 -4.91 11.68
N HIS A 244 -5.36 -3.89 11.00
CA HIS A 244 -5.21 -3.71 9.54
C HIS A 244 -3.81 -3.31 9.08
N LEU A 245 -2.95 -2.79 9.96
CA LEU A 245 -1.63 -2.26 9.61
C LEU A 245 -0.50 -3.04 10.32
N PRO A 246 -0.28 -4.35 10.01
CA PRO A 246 0.75 -5.16 10.65
C PRO A 246 2.14 -4.53 10.64
N HIS A 247 2.52 -3.87 9.55
CA HIS A 247 3.80 -3.21 9.36
C HIS A 247 3.99 -1.96 10.26
N GLU A 248 2.89 -1.36 10.74
CA GLU A 248 2.92 -0.24 11.68
C GLU A 248 2.67 -0.70 13.11
N GLU A 249 1.75 -1.62 13.32
CA GLU A 249 1.33 -2.05 14.65
C GLU A 249 2.32 -3.04 15.30
N GLN A 250 2.93 -3.91 14.52
CA GLN A 250 3.95 -4.88 14.95
C GLN A 250 5.18 -4.86 14.04
N PRO A 251 5.87 -3.71 13.93
CA PRO A 251 6.92 -3.52 12.93
C PRO A 251 8.10 -4.48 13.07
N ALA A 252 8.46 -4.88 14.29
CA ALA A 252 9.56 -5.81 14.51
C ALA A 252 9.22 -7.21 13.96
N CYS A 253 8.01 -7.72 14.23
CA CYS A 253 7.53 -8.99 13.68
C CYS A 253 7.45 -8.93 12.17
N PHE A 254 6.85 -7.86 11.62
CA PHE A 254 6.73 -7.68 10.18
C PHE A 254 8.10 -7.69 9.48
N ASN A 255 9.07 -6.93 10.01
CA ASN A 255 10.41 -6.87 9.44
C ASN A 255 11.11 -8.22 9.49
N GLN A 256 11.01 -8.93 10.61
CA GLN A 256 11.58 -10.26 10.76
C GLN A 256 11.00 -11.24 9.74
N SER A 257 9.67 -11.32 9.63
CA SER A 257 8.98 -12.21 8.68
C SER A 257 9.35 -11.87 7.24
N ALA A 258 9.27 -10.59 6.89
CA ALA A 258 9.55 -10.12 5.55
C ALA A 258 11.02 -10.37 5.13
N LEU A 259 11.98 -10.03 5.97
CA LEU A 259 13.39 -10.25 5.68
C LEU A 259 13.73 -11.75 5.60
N LYS A 260 13.23 -12.57 6.53
CA LYS A 260 13.38 -14.03 6.48
C LYS A 260 12.79 -14.62 5.20
N PHE A 261 11.60 -14.16 4.78
CA PHE A 261 10.98 -14.61 3.54
C PHE A 261 11.87 -14.31 2.32
N LEU A 262 12.55 -13.17 2.30
CA LEU A 262 13.41 -12.75 1.18
C LEU A 262 14.76 -13.49 1.13
N GLU A 263 15.19 -14.10 2.23
CA GLU A 263 16.46 -14.85 2.29
C GLU A 263 16.49 -15.97 1.23
N GLY A 264 17.50 -15.91 0.36
CA GLY A 264 17.73 -16.88 -0.71
C GLY A 264 16.75 -16.85 -1.89
N LYS A 265 15.72 -15.99 -1.85
CA LYS A 265 14.75 -15.83 -2.95
C LYS A 265 15.12 -14.73 -3.95
N VAL A 266 15.97 -13.79 -3.54
CA VAL A 266 16.45 -12.69 -4.38
C VAL A 266 17.97 -12.70 -4.40
N LYS A 267 18.55 -12.71 -5.60
CA LYS A 267 20.00 -12.67 -5.81
C LYS A 267 20.45 -11.27 -6.23
#